data_56f1399b611fe1de93fc527434275b38
#
_entry.id   56f1399b611fe1de93fc527434275b38
#
_cell.length_a   1.000
_cell.length_b   1.000
_cell.length_c   1.000
_cell.angle_alpha   90.00
_cell.angle_beta   90.00
_cell.angle_gamma   90.00
#
_symmetry.space_group_name_H-M   'P 1'
#
loop_
_entity.id
_entity.type
_entity.pdbx_description
1 polymer ?
#
loop_
_entity_poly.entity_id
_entity_poly.type
_entity_poly.pdbx_seq_one_letter_code
_entity_poly.pdbx_strand_id
1 'polypeptide(L)'
;VAGLRLGPLLRYADPSSATVWVEASRPCTAEVRCADGAGGTARTFQVAGHHYALVPVSGLTPGTTTAYEVLLDGRSVWPPPGSRFPPSVVRTPAEDGGDAVKVAFGSCRWAAPPADTEDTVGPDALDSLAARLAADPGAERPDALVLLGDQVYADEVSDAVEQRIRARRGLADAPGAEVADFEEYTWLYYESWLDPEVRWLLSTVPSCMIFDDHDVIDDWNTSAAWLADMRATPWWRERLLSGLMSYWVHQHLGNLSPAELAADPLYAAVRATPDATDVLRAFACRADADPASVRWSYRRDFGRVRLLMVDTRAARVLDEGRRAMLDPGEAAWLREQALQDRGSYDHLLIGTSLPWLLPHLVHDVEAWNAALCRGERGARWARFGERLRRAADLEHWAAFPASFAALTELIAEAGSGADAPATVLVLSGDVHHAYVAEPRWPGGSGSGSDGGPDARVLQLTCSPVHNSIPLSIRVGFRFGWSAVARALGRRFAGHGGCARPPVTWRRTGGPWFGNQLMTLALHGRSARLKLEQARGKGTLAVVEESDLTSR
;
A
#
# COMPACT_ATOMS: atom_id res chain seq x y z
N VAL A 1 0.53 35.76 3.22
CA VAL A 1 -0.51 35.06 2.47
C VAL A 1 -0.20 33.55 2.55
N ALA A 2 -1.19 32.72 2.87
CA ALA A 2 -1.03 31.26 2.86
C ALA A 2 -0.89 30.75 1.41
N GLY A 3 0.06 29.87 1.20
CA GLY A 3 0.30 29.20 -0.07
C GLY A 3 0.16 27.68 0.06
N LEU A 4 -0.21 27.02 -1.02
CA LEU A 4 -0.31 25.55 -1.07
C LEU A 4 1.08 24.95 -1.27
N ARG A 5 1.56 24.18 -0.29
CA ARG A 5 2.86 23.49 -0.36
C ARG A 5 2.78 22.13 -1.02
N LEU A 6 1.78 21.34 -0.63
CA LEU A 6 1.59 19.97 -1.14
C LEU A 6 0.10 19.69 -1.30
N GLY A 7 -0.24 18.82 -2.22
CA GLY A 7 -1.62 18.52 -2.56
C GLY A 7 -2.18 19.49 -3.63
N PRO A 8 -3.50 19.50 -3.82
CA PRO A 8 -4.50 18.72 -3.10
C PRO A 8 -4.43 17.22 -3.46
N LEU A 9 -4.78 16.36 -2.51
CA LEU A 9 -5.00 14.95 -2.75
C LEU A 9 -6.47 14.62 -2.46
N LEU A 10 -7.17 14.07 -3.44
CA LEU A 10 -8.49 13.50 -3.23
C LEU A 10 -8.31 12.13 -2.59
N ARG A 11 -8.85 11.95 -1.38
CA ARG A 11 -8.56 10.74 -0.61
C ARG A 11 -9.78 9.81 -0.49
N TYR A 12 -10.87 10.29 -0.01
CA TYR A 12 -12.12 9.55 0.13
C TYR A 12 -13.18 10.12 -0.82
N ALA A 13 -14.01 9.25 -1.38
CA ALA A 13 -15.22 9.64 -2.09
C ALA A 13 -16.30 8.56 -1.92
N ASP A 14 -17.50 8.98 -1.58
CA ASP A 14 -18.72 8.17 -1.55
C ASP A 14 -19.84 8.88 -2.35
N PRO A 15 -21.08 8.36 -2.40
CA PRO A 15 -22.14 9.00 -3.20
C PRO A 15 -22.42 10.46 -2.86
N SER A 16 -22.15 10.91 -1.64
CA SER A 16 -22.54 12.25 -1.17
C SER A 16 -21.42 13.07 -0.54
N SER A 17 -20.27 12.48 -0.29
CA SER A 17 -19.14 13.13 0.39
C SER A 17 -17.77 12.77 -0.18
N ALA A 18 -16.78 13.60 0.14
CA ALA A 18 -15.38 13.37 -0.20
C ALA A 18 -14.47 14.02 0.84
N THR A 19 -13.18 13.68 0.82
CA THR A 19 -12.15 14.38 1.59
C THR A 19 -11.00 14.78 0.68
N VAL A 20 -10.49 15.99 0.90
CA VAL A 20 -9.35 16.55 0.17
C VAL A 20 -8.27 16.97 1.16
N TRP A 21 -7.09 16.41 1.00
CA TRP A 21 -5.94 16.67 1.85
C TRP A 21 -5.05 17.77 1.25
N VAL A 22 -4.57 18.69 2.09
CA VAL A 22 -3.66 19.79 1.69
C VAL A 22 -2.62 20.06 2.75
N GLU A 23 -1.44 20.54 2.34
CA GLU A 23 -0.45 21.19 3.19
C GLU A 23 -0.33 22.67 2.79
N ALA A 24 -0.47 23.55 3.77
CA ALA A 24 -0.34 25.00 3.60
C ALA A 24 0.98 25.51 4.19
N SER A 25 1.45 26.66 3.68
CA SER A 25 2.71 27.29 4.13
C SER A 25 2.64 27.90 5.52
N ARG A 26 1.44 28.08 6.09
CA ARG A 26 1.19 28.66 7.42
C ARG A 26 -0.23 28.33 7.90
N PRO A 27 -0.56 28.58 9.18
CA PRO A 27 -1.91 28.38 9.68
C PRO A 27 -2.93 29.17 8.86
N CYS A 28 -3.99 28.48 8.42
CA CYS A 28 -5.07 29.08 7.63
C CYS A 28 -6.33 28.22 7.67
N THR A 29 -7.39 28.72 7.06
CA THR A 29 -8.58 27.92 6.75
C THR A 29 -8.47 27.44 5.30
N ALA A 30 -8.49 26.12 5.10
CA ALA A 30 -8.60 25.50 3.79
C ALA A 30 -10.08 25.28 3.43
N GLU A 31 -10.44 25.63 2.20
CA GLU A 31 -11.78 25.45 1.65
C GLU A 31 -11.69 24.69 0.34
N VAL A 32 -12.58 23.73 0.15
CA VAL A 32 -12.83 23.10 -1.15
C VAL A 32 -14.19 23.58 -1.64
N ARG A 33 -14.23 24.07 -2.84
CA ARG A 33 -15.45 24.58 -3.48
C ARG A 33 -15.66 23.85 -4.79
N CYS A 34 -16.79 23.17 -4.92
CA CYS A 34 -17.18 22.44 -6.12
C CYS A 34 -18.06 23.33 -7.04
N ALA A 35 -17.99 23.07 -8.35
CA ALA A 35 -18.75 23.80 -9.35
C ALA A 35 -20.28 23.65 -9.20
N ASP A 36 -20.74 22.53 -8.62
CA ASP A 36 -22.14 22.25 -8.33
C ASP A 36 -22.67 22.88 -7.04
N GLY A 37 -21.81 23.59 -6.29
CA GLY A 37 -22.13 24.22 -5.01
C GLY A 37 -21.82 23.38 -3.77
N ALA A 38 -21.43 22.12 -3.94
CA ALA A 38 -20.90 21.31 -2.85
C ALA A 38 -19.56 21.86 -2.35
N GLY A 39 -19.16 21.53 -1.14
CA GLY A 39 -17.87 21.98 -0.60
C GLY A 39 -17.72 21.74 0.89
N GLY A 40 -16.69 22.33 1.45
CA GLY A 40 -16.42 22.27 2.87
C GLY A 40 -15.16 23.04 3.25
N THR A 41 -14.96 23.18 4.55
CA THR A 41 -13.82 23.89 5.13
C THR A 41 -13.20 23.12 6.27
N ALA A 42 -11.90 23.33 6.49
CA ALA A 42 -11.20 22.86 7.67
C ALA A 42 -10.08 23.85 8.05
N ARG A 43 -9.88 24.04 9.34
CA ARG A 43 -8.67 24.71 9.84
C ARG A 43 -7.48 23.80 9.72
N THR A 44 -6.33 24.33 9.36
CA THR A 44 -5.08 23.59 9.41
C THR A 44 -4.69 23.25 10.85
N PHE A 45 -4.11 22.06 11.04
CA PHE A 45 -3.43 21.68 12.26
C PHE A 45 -1.91 21.65 12.01
N GLN A 46 -1.13 21.86 13.07
CA GLN A 46 0.32 21.94 12.96
C GLN A 46 0.98 20.67 13.49
N VAL A 47 1.93 20.14 12.72
CA VAL A 47 2.86 19.08 13.13
C VAL A 47 4.26 19.46 12.68
N ALA A 48 5.21 19.52 13.62
CA ALA A 48 6.62 19.84 13.37
C ALA A 48 6.83 21.12 12.49
N GLY A 49 6.02 22.15 12.70
CA GLY A 49 6.09 23.39 11.94
C GLY A 49 5.41 23.38 10.58
N HIS A 50 4.78 22.28 10.21
CA HIS A 50 4.00 22.10 8.98
C HIS A 50 2.51 22.18 9.26
N HIS A 51 1.73 22.67 8.31
CA HIS A 51 0.30 22.96 8.48
C HIS A 51 -0.53 22.16 7.49
N TYR A 52 -1.32 21.24 7.99
CA TYR A 52 -2.11 20.28 7.22
C TYR A 52 -3.60 20.45 7.46
N ALA A 53 -4.39 20.11 6.46
CA ALA A 53 -5.82 19.99 6.61
C ALA A 53 -6.36 18.83 5.78
N LEU A 54 -7.34 18.12 6.31
CA LEU A 54 -8.20 17.21 5.57
C LEU A 54 -9.58 17.86 5.49
N VAL A 55 -9.92 18.37 4.32
CA VAL A 55 -11.15 19.14 4.12
C VAL A 55 -12.30 18.19 3.80
N PRO A 56 -13.34 18.11 4.65
CA PRO A 56 -14.54 17.35 4.34
C PRO A 56 -15.38 18.07 3.30
N VAL A 57 -15.75 17.40 2.23
CA VAL A 57 -16.64 17.90 1.19
C VAL A 57 -17.98 17.22 1.34
N SER A 58 -19.05 18.01 1.48
CA SER A 58 -20.41 17.53 1.61
C SER A 58 -21.33 18.15 0.58
N GLY A 59 -22.54 17.57 0.43
CA GLY A 59 -23.53 18.07 -0.52
C GLY A 59 -23.29 17.64 -1.96
N LEU A 60 -22.42 16.62 -2.19
CA LEU A 60 -22.22 16.04 -3.51
C LEU A 60 -23.46 15.28 -3.98
N THR A 61 -23.71 15.29 -5.28
CA THR A 61 -24.78 14.52 -5.91
C THR A 61 -24.27 13.16 -6.34
N PRO A 62 -24.94 12.06 -5.99
CA PRO A 62 -24.55 10.72 -6.42
C PRO A 62 -24.49 10.57 -7.95
N GLY A 63 -23.54 9.75 -8.44
CA GLY A 63 -23.39 9.44 -9.85
C GLY A 63 -22.99 10.62 -10.74
N THR A 64 -22.32 11.63 -10.18
CA THR A 64 -21.94 12.84 -10.90
C THR A 64 -20.42 13.08 -10.90
N THR A 65 -19.97 13.95 -11.78
CA THR A 65 -18.61 14.45 -11.82
C THR A 65 -18.64 15.97 -11.69
N THR A 66 -18.01 16.52 -10.67
CA THR A 66 -17.95 17.97 -10.44
C THR A 66 -16.51 18.44 -10.30
N ALA A 67 -16.18 19.54 -10.98
CA ALA A 67 -14.89 20.20 -10.81
C ALA A 67 -14.81 20.91 -9.46
N TYR A 68 -13.61 21.05 -8.90
CA TYR A 68 -13.40 21.77 -7.66
C TYR A 68 -12.16 22.65 -7.69
N GLU A 69 -12.15 23.63 -6.82
CA GLU A 69 -10.99 24.46 -6.51
C GLU A 69 -10.67 24.39 -5.01
N VAL A 70 -9.43 24.71 -4.67
CA VAL A 70 -8.98 24.86 -3.28
C VAL A 70 -8.66 26.32 -3.00
N LEU A 71 -9.18 26.84 -1.90
CA LEU A 71 -8.90 28.16 -1.41
C LEU A 71 -8.21 28.09 -0.03
N LEU A 72 -7.26 28.98 0.20
CA LEU A 72 -6.66 29.21 1.52
C LEU A 72 -6.96 30.64 1.95
N ASP A 73 -7.64 30.77 3.10
CA ASP A 73 -8.16 32.07 3.61
C ASP A 73 -8.94 32.84 2.53
N GLY A 74 -9.79 32.13 1.78
CA GLY A 74 -10.65 32.71 0.73
C GLY A 74 -9.95 33.03 -0.60
N ARG A 75 -8.65 32.76 -0.72
CA ARG A 75 -7.89 32.91 -1.96
C ARG A 75 -7.72 31.60 -2.69
N SER A 76 -8.11 31.53 -3.96
CA SER A 76 -7.89 30.35 -4.79
C SER A 76 -6.39 30.07 -4.98
N VAL A 77 -5.99 28.84 -4.70
CA VAL A 77 -4.61 28.32 -4.82
C VAL A 77 -4.51 27.09 -5.69
N TRP A 78 -5.64 26.45 -6.01
CA TRP A 78 -5.71 25.31 -6.92
C TRP A 78 -6.98 25.38 -7.77
N PRO A 79 -6.91 25.15 -9.09
CA PRO A 79 -5.68 24.90 -9.85
C PRO A 79 -4.75 26.10 -9.88
N PRO A 80 -3.44 25.88 -10.07
CA PRO A 80 -2.50 26.98 -10.18
C PRO A 80 -2.76 27.80 -11.45
N PRO A 81 -2.49 29.11 -11.45
CA PRO A 81 -2.65 29.95 -12.62
C PRO A 81 -1.90 29.38 -13.83
N GLY A 82 -2.57 29.32 -14.98
CA GLY A 82 -1.97 28.79 -16.22
C GLY A 82 -1.76 27.27 -16.23
N SER A 83 -2.43 26.52 -15.37
CA SER A 83 -2.37 25.07 -15.38
C SER A 83 -2.69 24.51 -16.75
N ARG A 84 -1.86 23.60 -17.24
CA ARG A 84 -2.06 22.85 -18.49
C ARG A 84 -2.99 21.64 -18.34
N PHE A 85 -3.30 21.26 -17.10
CA PHE A 85 -4.11 20.09 -16.81
C PHE A 85 -5.61 20.42 -16.85
N PRO A 86 -6.46 19.43 -17.17
CA PRO A 86 -7.90 19.57 -16.97
C PRO A 86 -8.24 19.94 -15.52
N PRO A 87 -9.41 20.51 -15.25
CA PRO A 87 -9.86 20.73 -13.88
C PRO A 87 -9.83 19.46 -13.07
N SER A 88 -9.37 19.56 -11.83
CA SER A 88 -9.52 18.46 -10.86
C SER A 88 -10.99 18.26 -10.54
N VAL A 89 -11.42 17.00 -10.44
CA VAL A 89 -12.82 16.67 -10.26
C VAL A 89 -13.01 15.68 -9.11
N VAL A 90 -14.20 15.71 -8.53
CA VAL A 90 -14.73 14.63 -7.69
C VAL A 90 -15.75 13.87 -8.53
N ARG A 91 -15.53 12.56 -8.67
CA ARG A 91 -16.51 11.65 -9.28
C ARG A 91 -17.14 10.84 -8.16
N THR A 92 -18.44 10.97 -7.96
CA THR A 92 -19.20 10.21 -6.98
C THR A 92 -19.78 8.95 -7.62
N PRO A 93 -19.75 7.80 -6.91
CA PRO A 93 -20.48 6.62 -7.35
C PRO A 93 -22.00 6.84 -7.24
N ALA A 94 -22.78 6.02 -7.96
CA ALA A 94 -24.24 6.00 -7.82
C ALA A 94 -24.64 5.42 -6.45
N GLU A 95 -25.84 5.80 -5.95
CA GLU A 95 -26.34 5.32 -4.64
C GLU A 95 -26.60 3.82 -4.61
N ASP A 96 -27.07 3.24 -5.70
CA ASP A 96 -27.40 1.83 -5.78
C ASP A 96 -26.18 0.90 -5.86
N GLY A 97 -24.99 1.46 -6.01
CA GLY A 97 -23.74 0.69 -6.10
C GLY A 97 -23.65 -0.25 -7.30
N GLY A 98 -24.55 -0.05 -8.30
CA GLY A 98 -24.62 -0.88 -9.50
C GLY A 98 -23.61 -0.54 -10.58
N ASP A 99 -22.83 0.52 -10.41
CA ASP A 99 -21.83 0.95 -11.37
C ASP A 99 -20.63 0.00 -11.42
N ALA A 100 -19.99 -0.08 -12.58
CA ALA A 100 -18.70 -0.70 -12.72
C ALA A 100 -17.65 0.08 -11.90
N VAL A 101 -16.82 -0.64 -11.17
CA VAL A 101 -15.73 -0.07 -10.35
C VAL A 101 -14.40 -0.43 -10.99
N LYS A 102 -13.55 0.57 -11.22
CA LYS A 102 -12.19 0.39 -11.72
C LYS A 102 -11.18 0.77 -10.63
N VAL A 103 -10.35 -0.19 -10.25
CA VAL A 103 -9.31 -0.01 -9.24
C VAL A 103 -7.96 -0.24 -9.89
N ALA A 104 -7.12 0.80 -9.94
CA ALA A 104 -5.73 0.67 -10.36
C ALA A 104 -4.84 0.51 -9.11
N PHE A 105 -3.88 -0.40 -9.16
CA PHE A 105 -2.99 -0.65 -8.02
C PHE A 105 -1.56 -0.97 -8.44
N GLY A 106 -0.66 -0.74 -7.49
CA GLY A 106 0.76 -1.02 -7.59
C GLY A 106 1.48 -0.62 -6.32
N SER A 107 2.79 -0.78 -6.30
CA SER A 107 3.66 -0.43 -5.17
C SER A 107 5.05 -0.03 -5.64
N CYS A 108 5.91 0.39 -4.70
CA CYS A 108 7.32 0.63 -4.95
C CYS A 108 7.53 1.72 -6.02
N ARG A 109 7.16 2.94 -5.67
CA ARG A 109 7.41 4.10 -6.52
C ARG A 109 8.56 4.94 -5.97
N TRP A 110 9.75 4.77 -6.52
CA TRP A 110 10.91 5.61 -6.24
C TRP A 110 10.84 6.88 -7.11
N ALA A 111 10.56 8.01 -6.47
CA ALA A 111 10.11 9.22 -7.18
C ALA A 111 11.19 9.91 -8.00
N ALA A 112 12.44 9.88 -7.54
CA ALA A 112 13.53 10.59 -8.18
C ALA A 112 14.80 9.72 -8.22
N PRO A 113 15.08 9.05 -9.35
CA PRO A 113 16.32 8.32 -9.54
C PRO A 113 17.53 9.26 -9.46
N PRO A 114 18.72 8.77 -9.07
CA PRO A 114 19.94 9.56 -9.07
C PRO A 114 20.22 10.19 -10.44
N ALA A 115 20.66 11.45 -10.43
CA ALA A 115 20.84 12.24 -11.66
C ALA A 115 21.93 11.68 -12.61
N ASP A 116 22.90 10.95 -12.08
CA ASP A 116 24.07 10.42 -12.83
C ASP A 116 23.90 8.96 -13.28
N THR A 117 22.78 8.31 -12.97
CA THR A 117 22.50 6.99 -13.51
C THR A 117 21.97 7.14 -14.93
N GLU A 118 22.60 6.46 -15.90
CA GLU A 118 21.90 6.11 -17.14
C GLU A 118 20.49 5.66 -16.75
N ASP A 119 19.48 6.11 -17.46
CA ASP A 119 18.06 5.85 -17.14
C ASP A 119 17.78 4.34 -17.07
N THR A 120 18.26 3.71 -15.99
CA THR A 120 18.07 2.29 -15.71
C THR A 120 16.70 2.01 -15.09
N VAL A 121 16.00 3.05 -14.63
CA VAL A 121 14.69 2.95 -13.98
C VAL A 121 13.57 2.96 -15.01
N GLY A 122 13.73 3.72 -16.09
CA GLY A 122 12.70 3.86 -17.13
C GLY A 122 11.56 4.79 -16.73
N PRO A 123 10.52 4.91 -17.57
CA PRO A 123 9.42 5.81 -17.31
C PRO A 123 8.54 5.34 -16.14
N ASP A 124 8.03 6.31 -15.38
CA ASP A 124 7.12 6.09 -14.25
C ASP A 124 5.72 5.72 -14.75
N ALA A 125 5.15 4.62 -14.26
CA ALA A 125 3.84 4.16 -14.68
C ALA A 125 2.71 5.06 -14.17
N LEU A 126 2.86 5.67 -12.99
CA LEU A 126 1.87 6.58 -12.42
C LEU A 126 1.86 7.92 -13.17
N ASP A 127 3.03 8.46 -13.47
CA ASP A 127 3.19 9.65 -14.31
C ASP A 127 2.60 9.42 -15.71
N SER A 128 2.87 8.26 -16.30
CA SER A 128 2.34 7.88 -17.61
C SER A 128 0.81 7.74 -17.62
N LEU A 129 0.22 7.21 -16.55
CA LEU A 129 -1.24 7.19 -16.37
C LEU A 129 -1.81 8.60 -16.30
N ALA A 130 -1.19 9.45 -15.50
CA ALA A 130 -1.61 10.84 -15.35
C ALA A 130 -1.56 11.60 -16.67
N ALA A 131 -0.47 11.47 -17.41
CA ALA A 131 -0.31 12.12 -18.72
C ALA A 131 -1.37 11.66 -19.73
N ARG A 132 -1.69 10.36 -19.78
CA ARG A 132 -2.75 9.82 -20.63
C ARG A 132 -4.11 10.40 -20.27
N LEU A 133 -4.47 10.40 -18.99
CA LEU A 133 -5.77 10.92 -18.53
C LEU A 133 -5.91 12.43 -18.74
N ALA A 134 -4.81 13.17 -18.62
CA ALA A 134 -4.82 14.61 -18.89
C ALA A 134 -4.96 14.94 -20.37
N ALA A 135 -4.38 14.12 -21.26
CA ALA A 135 -4.40 14.33 -22.70
C ALA A 135 -5.71 13.87 -23.35
N ASP A 136 -6.36 12.85 -22.82
CA ASP A 136 -7.58 12.27 -23.36
C ASP A 136 -8.69 12.18 -22.32
N PRO A 137 -9.67 13.10 -22.35
CA PRO A 137 -10.82 13.06 -21.42
C PRO A 137 -11.69 11.80 -21.57
N GLY A 138 -11.60 11.08 -22.69
CA GLY A 138 -12.29 9.83 -22.95
C GLY A 138 -11.52 8.59 -22.49
N ALA A 139 -10.26 8.74 -22.02
CA ALA A 139 -9.47 7.62 -21.55
C ALA A 139 -10.10 6.96 -20.32
N GLU A 140 -9.93 5.65 -20.23
CA GLU A 140 -10.38 4.88 -19.06
C GLU A 140 -9.71 5.39 -17.80
N ARG A 141 -10.54 5.86 -16.86
CA ARG A 141 -10.11 6.43 -15.59
C ARG A 141 -10.42 5.47 -14.46
N PRO A 142 -9.47 5.16 -13.57
CA PRO A 142 -9.77 4.43 -12.35
C PRO A 142 -10.65 5.26 -11.41
N ASP A 143 -11.53 4.59 -10.68
CA ASP A 143 -12.32 5.18 -9.59
C ASP A 143 -11.52 5.30 -8.30
N ALA A 144 -10.48 4.48 -8.16
CA ALA A 144 -9.54 4.54 -7.04
C ALA A 144 -8.15 4.06 -7.46
N LEU A 145 -7.13 4.66 -6.83
CA LEU A 145 -5.75 4.17 -6.81
C LEU A 145 -5.52 3.44 -5.49
N VAL A 146 -4.98 2.24 -5.52
CA VAL A 146 -4.59 1.46 -4.35
C VAL A 146 -3.07 1.31 -4.36
N LEU A 147 -2.41 2.00 -3.47
CA LEU A 147 -0.95 2.09 -3.39
C LEU A 147 -0.46 1.22 -2.23
N LEU A 148 0.18 0.10 -2.58
CA LEU A 148 0.46 -1.03 -1.69
C LEU A 148 1.87 -0.97 -1.07
N GLY A 149 2.31 0.21 -0.65
CA GLY A 149 3.58 0.40 0.06
C GLY A 149 4.66 1.07 -0.78
N ASP A 150 5.70 1.51 -0.09
CA ASP A 150 6.86 2.22 -0.63
C ASP A 150 6.47 3.46 -1.44
N GLN A 151 5.71 4.34 -0.80
CA GLN A 151 5.39 5.65 -1.35
C GLN A 151 6.58 6.59 -1.26
N VAL A 152 7.44 6.38 -0.27
CA VAL A 152 8.70 7.08 -0.04
C VAL A 152 9.77 6.09 0.40
N TYR A 153 11.03 6.45 0.16
CA TYR A 153 12.21 5.65 0.47
C TYR A 153 13.08 6.41 1.46
N ALA A 154 12.86 6.18 2.76
CA ALA A 154 13.57 6.88 3.83
C ALA A 154 15.04 6.48 3.95
N ASP A 155 15.40 5.31 3.43
CA ASP A 155 16.73 4.69 3.43
C ASP A 155 17.44 4.74 2.07
N GLU A 156 16.72 5.09 0.99
CA GLU A 156 17.28 5.21 -0.36
C GLU A 156 16.88 6.56 -0.98
N VAL A 157 17.44 7.64 -0.43
CA VAL A 157 17.08 9.00 -0.88
C VAL A 157 17.71 9.34 -2.23
N SER A 158 17.11 10.29 -2.95
CA SER A 158 17.67 10.85 -4.17
C SER A 158 18.90 11.73 -3.88
N ASP A 159 19.71 11.99 -4.92
CA ASP A 159 20.84 12.91 -4.83
C ASP A 159 20.42 14.32 -4.35
N ALA A 160 19.25 14.78 -4.77
CA ALA A 160 18.73 16.09 -4.36
C ALA A 160 18.39 16.13 -2.86
N VAL A 161 17.78 15.08 -2.32
CA VAL A 161 17.50 14.95 -0.90
C VAL A 161 18.79 14.75 -0.11
N GLU A 162 19.73 13.93 -0.58
CA GLU A 162 21.05 13.77 0.05
C GLU A 162 21.78 15.12 0.18
N GLN A 163 21.78 15.92 -0.87
CA GLN A 163 22.40 17.25 -0.84
C GLN A 163 21.74 18.17 0.21
N ARG A 164 20.40 18.13 0.36
CA ARG A 164 19.71 18.86 1.41
C ARG A 164 20.05 18.37 2.81
N ILE A 165 20.13 17.07 3.01
CA ILE A 165 20.55 16.45 4.29
C ILE A 165 21.98 16.89 4.61
N ARG A 166 22.89 16.81 3.62
CA ARG A 166 24.29 17.23 3.76
C ARG A 166 24.40 18.71 4.17
N ALA A 167 23.61 19.58 3.58
CA ALA A 167 23.60 21.00 3.90
C ALA A 167 23.01 21.29 5.30
N ARG A 168 22.07 20.47 5.76
CA ARG A 168 21.37 20.66 7.04
C ARG A 168 22.17 20.15 8.23
N ARG A 169 22.74 18.96 8.17
CA ARG A 169 23.39 18.27 9.31
C ARG A 169 24.68 17.54 9.01
N GLY A 170 25.12 17.51 7.75
CA GLY A 170 26.23 16.68 7.33
C GLY A 170 25.87 15.18 7.24
N LEU A 171 26.83 14.36 6.80
CA LEU A 171 26.65 12.91 6.63
C LEU A 171 27.61 12.06 7.49
N ALA A 172 28.39 12.70 8.36
CA ALA A 172 29.43 12.02 9.14
C ALA A 172 28.86 11.07 10.20
N ASP A 173 27.72 11.45 10.78
CA ASP A 173 27.06 10.66 11.81
C ASP A 173 25.87 9.89 11.21
N ALA A 174 25.63 8.68 11.73
CA ALA A 174 24.46 7.89 11.33
C ALA A 174 23.15 8.68 11.63
N PRO A 175 22.14 8.57 10.78
CA PRO A 175 21.99 7.63 9.68
C PRO A 175 22.61 8.06 8.32
N GLY A 176 23.57 8.98 8.31
CA GLY A 176 24.24 9.39 7.09
C GLY A 176 23.31 10.09 6.10
N ALA A 177 23.24 9.59 4.87
CA ALA A 177 22.37 10.11 3.81
C ALA A 177 20.90 9.75 3.99
N GLU A 178 20.58 8.83 4.89
CA GLU A 178 19.19 8.42 5.13
C GLU A 178 18.44 9.45 5.97
N VAL A 179 17.12 9.40 5.91
CA VAL A 179 16.23 10.31 6.65
C VAL A 179 16.38 10.15 8.16
N ALA A 180 16.56 11.25 8.87
CA ALA A 180 16.74 11.25 10.32
C ALA A 180 15.48 11.66 11.11
N ASP A 181 14.65 12.56 10.56
CA ASP A 181 13.54 13.16 11.30
C ASP A 181 12.34 13.55 10.40
N PHE A 182 11.31 14.11 11.02
CA PHE A 182 10.08 14.50 10.34
C PHE A 182 10.31 15.52 9.21
N GLU A 183 11.18 16.52 9.40
CA GLU A 183 11.47 17.51 8.37
C GLU A 183 12.03 16.85 7.10
N GLU A 184 12.96 15.92 7.26
CA GLU A 184 13.54 15.18 6.13
C GLU A 184 12.54 14.26 5.46
N TYR A 185 11.58 13.68 6.20
CA TYR A 185 10.44 12.96 5.62
C TYR A 185 9.56 13.86 4.75
N THR A 186 9.33 15.10 5.13
CA THR A 186 8.53 16.02 4.29
C THR A 186 9.15 16.22 2.92
N TRP A 187 10.48 16.23 2.82
CA TRP A 187 11.19 16.37 1.54
C TRP A 187 10.93 15.19 0.61
N LEU A 188 10.82 13.96 1.16
CA LEU A 188 10.47 12.78 0.37
C LEU A 188 9.06 12.89 -0.21
N TYR A 189 8.09 13.34 0.58
CA TYR A 189 6.72 13.54 0.09
C TYR A 189 6.62 14.65 -0.95
N TYR A 190 7.38 15.74 -0.79
CA TYR A 190 7.43 16.77 -1.82
C TYR A 190 7.98 16.24 -3.13
N GLU A 191 9.06 15.48 -3.08
CA GLU A 191 9.66 14.87 -4.25
C GLU A 191 8.70 13.87 -4.92
N SER A 192 8.01 13.04 -4.15
CA SER A 192 7.08 12.04 -4.64
C SER A 192 5.80 12.62 -5.22
N TRP A 193 5.22 13.66 -4.61
CA TRP A 193 3.87 14.11 -4.91
C TRP A 193 3.77 15.51 -5.54
N LEU A 194 4.88 16.24 -5.72
CA LEU A 194 4.90 17.52 -6.45
C LEU A 194 5.21 17.38 -7.93
N ASP A 195 5.57 16.17 -8.40
CA ASP A 195 5.60 15.93 -9.84
C ASP A 195 4.27 16.40 -10.47
N PRO A 196 4.30 17.25 -11.49
CA PRO A 196 3.08 17.91 -11.97
C PRO A 196 1.98 16.95 -12.43
N GLU A 197 2.35 15.87 -13.11
CA GLU A 197 1.44 14.85 -13.60
C GLU A 197 0.83 14.06 -12.43
N VAL A 198 1.67 13.58 -11.53
CA VAL A 198 1.26 12.81 -10.35
C VAL A 198 0.42 13.67 -9.39
N ARG A 199 0.82 14.91 -9.17
CA ARG A 199 0.06 15.87 -8.35
C ARG A 199 -1.36 16.07 -8.87
N TRP A 200 -1.51 16.26 -10.19
CA TRP A 200 -2.82 16.38 -10.80
C TRP A 200 -3.62 15.08 -10.69
N LEU A 201 -2.99 13.92 -10.95
CA LEU A 201 -3.65 12.62 -10.82
C LEU A 201 -4.20 12.40 -9.41
N LEU A 202 -3.39 12.65 -8.39
CA LEU A 202 -3.78 12.50 -6.99
C LEU A 202 -4.85 13.51 -6.56
N SER A 203 -4.95 14.65 -7.24
CA SER A 203 -6.01 15.63 -6.99
C SER A 203 -7.37 15.21 -7.54
N THR A 204 -7.40 14.23 -8.42
CA THR A 204 -8.57 13.92 -9.24
C THR A 204 -9.03 12.46 -9.18
N VAL A 205 -8.18 11.54 -8.71
CA VAL A 205 -8.52 10.14 -8.46
C VAL A 205 -8.31 9.82 -6.99
N PRO A 206 -9.33 9.32 -6.27
CA PRO A 206 -9.19 8.93 -4.88
C PRO A 206 -8.09 7.90 -4.69
N SER A 207 -7.28 8.04 -3.63
CA SER A 207 -6.19 7.11 -3.33
C SER A 207 -6.35 6.49 -1.95
N CYS A 208 -6.05 5.18 -1.89
CA CYS A 208 -5.92 4.38 -0.68
C CYS A 208 -4.45 3.96 -0.55
N MET A 209 -3.87 4.06 0.62
CA MET A 209 -2.45 3.84 0.82
C MET A 209 -2.18 2.94 2.02
N ILE A 210 -1.05 2.27 2.01
CA ILE A 210 -0.46 1.56 3.15
C ILE A 210 1.05 1.71 3.06
N PHE A 211 1.76 1.64 4.18
CA PHE A 211 3.22 1.59 4.18
C PHE A 211 3.73 0.20 3.83
N ASP A 212 4.99 0.15 3.38
CA ASP A 212 5.83 -1.04 3.43
C ASP A 212 7.15 -0.67 4.11
N ASP A 213 8.20 -1.46 3.98
CA ASP A 213 9.44 -1.28 4.73
C ASP A 213 10.20 0.00 4.41
N HIS A 214 10.40 0.35 3.15
CA HIS A 214 11.12 1.55 2.75
C HIS A 214 10.47 2.88 3.19
N ASP A 215 9.18 2.87 3.52
CA ASP A 215 8.54 4.01 4.19
C ASP A 215 9.21 4.31 5.54
N VAL A 216 9.89 3.34 6.15
CA VAL A 216 10.68 3.48 7.38
C VAL A 216 12.14 3.07 7.18
N ILE A 217 12.39 1.81 6.85
CA ILE A 217 13.71 1.24 6.52
C ILE A 217 13.53 -0.16 5.92
N ASP A 218 14.38 -0.53 4.99
CA ASP A 218 14.48 -1.86 4.41
C ASP A 218 14.47 -2.95 5.49
N ASP A 219 13.70 -4.01 5.28
CA ASP A 219 13.49 -5.09 6.25
C ASP A 219 12.85 -4.67 7.58
N TRP A 220 12.12 -3.58 7.62
CA TRP A 220 11.45 -3.11 8.86
C TRP A 220 10.64 -4.23 9.53
N ASN A 221 10.98 -4.49 10.80
CA ASN A 221 10.37 -5.53 11.63
C ASN A 221 10.55 -6.97 11.09
N THR A 222 11.70 -7.27 10.50
CA THR A 222 11.96 -8.63 10.01
C THR A 222 12.09 -9.65 11.14
N SER A 223 12.71 -9.27 12.29
CA SER A 223 12.88 -10.14 13.45
C SER A 223 13.05 -9.36 14.76
N ALA A 224 12.87 -10.05 15.89
CA ALA A 224 13.12 -9.48 17.23
C ALA A 224 14.59 -9.10 17.41
N ALA A 225 15.53 -9.90 16.90
CA ALA A 225 16.95 -9.61 16.98
C ALA A 225 17.31 -8.38 16.13
N TRP A 226 16.76 -8.25 14.93
CA TRP A 226 16.92 -7.06 14.10
C TRP A 226 16.42 -5.81 14.83
N LEU A 227 15.23 -5.88 15.42
CA LEU A 227 14.64 -4.74 16.15
C LEU A 227 15.48 -4.35 17.37
N ALA A 228 16.03 -5.33 18.09
CA ALA A 228 16.92 -5.07 19.22
C ALA A 228 18.21 -4.34 18.77
N ASP A 229 18.79 -4.74 17.64
CA ASP A 229 19.96 -4.08 17.07
C ASP A 229 19.64 -2.64 16.65
N MET A 230 18.49 -2.42 16.01
CA MET A 230 18.04 -1.08 15.62
C MET A 230 17.83 -0.17 16.84
N ARG A 231 17.17 -0.68 17.88
CA ARG A 231 16.95 0.06 19.14
C ARG A 231 18.23 0.39 19.89
N ALA A 232 19.31 -0.33 19.64
CA ALA A 232 20.63 -0.02 20.19
C ALA A 232 21.32 1.15 19.49
N THR A 233 20.87 1.56 18.32
CA THR A 233 21.40 2.73 17.60
C THR A 233 20.81 4.02 18.15
N PRO A 234 21.58 5.14 18.17
CA PRO A 234 21.08 6.41 18.71
C PRO A 234 20.05 7.12 17.82
N TRP A 235 19.97 6.78 16.53
CA TRP A 235 19.15 7.45 15.53
C TRP A 235 17.81 6.75 15.22
N TRP A 236 17.70 5.45 15.53
CA TRP A 236 16.53 4.64 15.15
C TRP A 236 15.22 5.18 15.71
N ARG A 237 15.22 5.55 17.00
CA ARG A 237 14.00 6.05 17.64
C ARG A 237 13.40 7.24 16.88
N GLU A 238 14.22 8.22 16.52
CA GLU A 238 13.75 9.41 15.82
C GLU A 238 13.26 9.09 14.39
N ARG A 239 13.98 8.22 13.68
CA ARG A 239 13.56 7.72 12.37
C ARG A 239 12.18 7.08 12.44
N LEU A 240 11.99 6.15 13.36
CA LEU A 240 10.74 5.41 13.48
C LEU A 240 9.58 6.30 13.88
N LEU A 241 9.75 7.14 14.91
CA LEU A 241 8.69 8.05 15.34
C LEU A 241 8.31 9.04 14.24
N SER A 242 9.29 9.60 13.55
CA SER A 242 9.06 10.49 12.42
C SER A 242 8.40 9.79 11.23
N GLY A 243 8.78 8.53 10.98
CA GLY A 243 8.15 7.68 9.98
C GLY A 243 6.67 7.44 10.26
N LEU A 244 6.33 7.06 11.50
CA LEU A 244 4.95 6.83 11.91
C LEU A 244 4.12 8.14 11.92
N MET A 245 4.70 9.24 12.40
CA MET A 245 4.04 10.55 12.39
C MET A 245 3.76 11.04 10.97
N SER A 246 4.75 10.98 10.09
CA SER A 246 4.61 11.43 8.71
C SER A 246 3.66 10.52 7.92
N TYR A 247 3.71 9.21 8.13
CA TYR A 247 2.75 8.28 7.56
C TYR A 247 1.32 8.57 8.01
N TRP A 248 1.09 8.82 9.29
CA TRP A 248 -0.23 9.19 9.80
C TRP A 248 -0.78 10.43 9.09
N VAL A 249 0.02 11.47 9.00
CA VAL A 249 -0.38 12.77 8.39
C VAL A 249 -0.62 12.62 6.89
N HIS A 250 0.33 12.02 6.15
CA HIS A 250 0.32 12.03 4.69
C HIS A 250 -0.51 10.89 4.09
N GLN A 251 -0.52 9.72 4.72
CA GLN A 251 -1.14 8.54 4.15
C GLN A 251 -2.36 8.05 4.94
N HIS A 252 -2.21 7.77 6.23
CA HIS A 252 -3.26 7.11 7.03
C HIS A 252 -4.52 7.95 7.18
N LEU A 253 -4.38 9.23 7.49
CA LEU A 253 -5.51 10.12 7.77
C LEU A 253 -6.51 10.16 6.62
N GLY A 254 -6.02 10.20 5.38
CA GLY A 254 -6.85 10.20 4.18
C GLY A 254 -7.47 8.83 3.83
N ASN A 255 -7.03 7.74 4.45
CA ASN A 255 -7.64 6.43 4.28
C ASN A 255 -8.99 6.31 5.01
N LEU A 256 -9.22 7.15 6.02
CA LEU A 256 -10.40 7.08 6.88
C LEU A 256 -11.62 7.74 6.22
N SER A 257 -12.78 7.12 6.42
CA SER A 257 -14.06 7.71 6.02
C SER A 257 -14.41 8.92 6.90
N PRO A 258 -15.32 9.81 6.48
CA PRO A 258 -15.79 10.90 7.33
C PRO A 258 -16.35 10.44 8.69
N ALA A 259 -17.02 9.28 8.74
CA ALA A 259 -17.54 8.71 9.98
C ALA A 259 -16.41 8.21 10.91
N GLU A 260 -15.40 7.55 10.35
CA GLU A 260 -14.21 7.11 11.10
C GLU A 260 -13.41 8.30 11.62
N LEU A 261 -13.24 9.35 10.82
CA LEU A 261 -12.58 10.60 11.24
C LEU A 261 -13.32 11.29 12.38
N ALA A 262 -14.65 11.35 12.32
CA ALA A 262 -15.47 11.94 13.37
C ALA A 262 -15.40 11.16 14.70
N ALA A 263 -15.16 9.86 14.63
CA ALA A 263 -15.04 8.97 15.78
C ALA A 263 -13.60 8.81 16.29
N ASP A 264 -12.59 9.31 15.56
CA ASP A 264 -11.19 9.11 15.89
C ASP A 264 -10.74 10.10 16.99
N PRO A 265 -10.42 9.62 18.21
CA PRO A 265 -10.02 10.49 19.31
C PRO A 265 -8.65 11.16 19.07
N LEU A 266 -7.74 10.52 18.34
CA LEU A 266 -6.45 11.11 18.01
C LEU A 266 -6.62 12.28 17.04
N TYR A 267 -7.42 12.13 16.01
CA TYR A 267 -7.71 13.20 15.06
C TYR A 267 -8.41 14.39 15.74
N ALA A 268 -9.35 14.11 16.64
CA ALA A 268 -9.99 15.15 17.46
C ALA A 268 -8.96 15.90 18.33
N ALA A 269 -8.05 15.19 19.00
CA ALA A 269 -7.00 15.80 19.82
C ALA A 269 -6.01 16.63 18.99
N VAL A 270 -5.60 16.13 17.83
CA VAL A 270 -4.71 16.84 16.90
C VAL A 270 -5.32 18.16 16.44
N ARG A 271 -6.60 18.16 16.07
CA ARG A 271 -7.30 19.40 15.64
C ARG A 271 -7.55 20.39 16.77
N ALA A 272 -7.73 19.91 17.99
CA ALA A 272 -8.00 20.75 19.16
C ALA A 272 -6.74 21.40 19.74
N THR A 273 -5.55 20.95 19.37
CA THR A 273 -4.27 21.40 19.93
C THR A 273 -3.60 22.38 18.96
N PRO A 274 -3.18 23.57 19.39
CA PRO A 274 -2.54 24.58 18.52
C PRO A 274 -1.30 24.08 17.78
N ASP A 275 -0.44 23.34 18.48
CA ASP A 275 0.67 22.56 17.90
C ASP A 275 0.52 21.11 18.34
N ALA A 276 0.15 20.26 17.41
CA ALA A 276 -0.14 18.85 17.67
C ALA A 276 1.10 17.94 17.60
N THR A 277 2.30 18.49 17.47
CA THR A 277 3.54 17.73 17.36
C THR A 277 3.70 16.73 18.52
N ASP A 278 3.55 17.20 19.77
CA ASP A 278 3.70 16.35 20.94
C ASP A 278 2.58 15.31 21.07
N VAL A 279 1.37 15.68 20.71
CA VAL A 279 0.21 14.74 20.69
C VAL A 279 0.47 13.60 19.74
N LEU A 280 0.90 13.90 18.52
CA LEU A 280 1.18 12.90 17.50
C LEU A 280 2.44 12.09 17.82
N ARG A 281 3.47 12.73 18.40
CA ARG A 281 4.67 12.06 18.86
C ARG A 281 4.37 11.07 19.98
N ALA A 282 3.54 11.43 20.95
CA ALA A 282 3.09 10.52 22.00
C ALA A 282 2.32 9.32 21.45
N PHE A 283 1.50 9.52 20.44
CA PHE A 283 0.85 8.44 19.70
C PHE A 283 1.87 7.51 19.04
N ALA A 284 2.86 8.05 18.32
CA ALA A 284 3.91 7.26 17.69
C ALA A 284 4.74 6.47 18.72
N CYS A 285 5.03 7.05 19.87
CA CYS A 285 5.69 6.37 20.98
C CYS A 285 4.87 5.17 21.50
N ARG A 286 3.54 5.32 21.62
CA ARG A 286 2.66 4.20 22.00
C ARG A 286 2.62 3.13 20.93
N ALA A 287 2.55 3.53 19.67
CA ALA A 287 2.55 2.59 18.54
C ALA A 287 3.84 1.75 18.47
N ASP A 288 4.99 2.35 18.80
CA ASP A 288 6.27 1.61 18.90
C ASP A 288 6.32 0.69 20.14
N ALA A 289 5.87 1.18 21.28
CA ALA A 289 5.92 0.42 22.53
C ALA A 289 4.92 -0.74 22.58
N ASP A 290 3.73 -0.54 22.01
CA ASP A 290 2.65 -1.52 21.93
C ASP A 290 1.96 -1.47 20.57
N PRO A 291 2.54 -2.13 19.56
CA PRO A 291 1.97 -2.13 18.21
C PRO A 291 0.52 -2.63 18.13
N ALA A 292 0.11 -3.53 19.03
CA ALA A 292 -1.26 -4.03 19.09
C ALA A 292 -2.29 -2.98 19.55
N SER A 293 -1.85 -1.87 20.16
CA SER A 293 -2.72 -0.77 20.56
C SER A 293 -3.17 0.14 19.42
N VAL A 294 -2.57 0.00 18.24
CA VAL A 294 -2.83 0.85 17.07
C VAL A 294 -3.20 -0.01 15.87
N ARG A 295 -4.23 0.38 15.14
CA ARG A 295 -4.61 -0.27 13.88
C ARG A 295 -4.30 0.66 12.72
N TRP A 296 -3.47 0.18 11.79
CA TRP A 296 -3.20 0.82 10.52
C TRP A 296 -4.01 0.21 9.37
N SER A 297 -4.47 -1.02 9.51
CA SER A 297 -5.39 -1.69 8.58
C SER A 297 -6.74 -0.98 8.57
N TYR A 298 -7.40 -0.98 7.42
CA TYR A 298 -8.70 -0.33 7.26
C TYR A 298 -9.53 -0.98 6.16
N ARG A 299 -10.82 -0.69 6.14
CA ARG A 299 -11.78 -1.10 5.13
C ARG A 299 -12.21 0.09 4.27
N ARG A 300 -12.32 -0.15 2.98
CA ARG A 300 -12.96 0.77 2.03
C ARG A 300 -13.92 -0.01 1.16
N ASP A 301 -15.13 0.50 1.05
CA ASP A 301 -16.14 -0.07 0.16
C ASP A 301 -16.32 0.85 -1.07
N PHE A 302 -16.35 0.24 -2.26
CA PHE A 302 -16.65 0.89 -3.53
C PHE A 302 -17.90 0.22 -4.10
N GLY A 303 -19.09 0.67 -3.69
CA GLY A 303 -20.32 -0.02 -3.98
C GLY A 303 -20.30 -1.46 -3.46
N ARG A 304 -20.40 -2.43 -4.36
CA ARG A 304 -20.37 -3.87 -4.02
C ARG A 304 -18.96 -4.48 -4.06
N VAL A 305 -17.93 -3.67 -4.00
CA VAL A 305 -16.54 -4.09 -3.89
C VAL A 305 -16.03 -3.72 -2.50
N ARG A 306 -15.56 -4.70 -1.74
CA ARG A 306 -14.95 -4.49 -0.42
C ARG A 306 -13.45 -4.61 -0.50
N LEU A 307 -12.75 -3.56 -0.13
CA LEU A 307 -11.30 -3.55 0.04
C LEU A 307 -10.96 -3.62 1.53
N LEU A 308 -10.16 -4.61 1.90
CA LEU A 308 -9.52 -4.70 3.21
C LEU A 308 -8.02 -4.47 3.02
N MET A 309 -7.52 -3.34 3.50
CA MET A 309 -6.11 -3.04 3.48
C MET A 309 -5.46 -3.53 4.76
N VAL A 310 -4.43 -4.36 4.63
CA VAL A 310 -3.80 -5.08 5.76
C VAL A 310 -2.39 -4.53 6.00
N ASP A 311 -2.15 -4.10 7.24
CA ASP A 311 -0.81 -3.76 7.74
C ASP A 311 0.00 -5.04 7.93
N THR A 312 1.06 -5.20 7.16
CA THR A 312 1.96 -6.36 7.22
C THR A 312 3.32 -6.03 7.84
N ARG A 313 3.46 -4.85 8.45
CA ARG A 313 4.72 -4.39 9.04
C ARG A 313 4.62 -4.06 10.53
N ALA A 314 3.79 -3.08 10.90
CA ALA A 314 3.69 -2.63 12.28
C ALA A 314 2.99 -3.63 13.21
N ALA A 315 2.03 -4.37 12.70
CA ALA A 315 1.25 -5.34 13.48
C ALA A 315 1.97 -6.69 13.74
N ARG A 316 3.21 -6.86 13.28
CA ARG A 316 3.96 -8.11 13.44
C ARG A 316 4.23 -8.46 14.89
N VAL A 317 4.10 -9.74 15.23
CA VAL A 317 4.60 -10.33 16.49
C VAL A 317 5.94 -11.00 16.17
N LEU A 318 7.02 -10.47 16.76
CA LEU A 318 8.40 -10.87 16.41
C LEU A 318 9.00 -11.95 17.30
N ASP A 319 8.39 -12.25 18.46
CA ASP A 319 8.80 -13.38 19.32
C ASP A 319 8.76 -14.69 18.51
N GLU A 320 9.89 -15.38 18.40
CA GLU A 320 10.00 -16.59 17.55
C GLU A 320 9.04 -17.70 17.97
N GLY A 321 8.68 -17.79 19.25
CA GLY A 321 7.72 -18.77 19.77
C GLY A 321 6.26 -18.45 19.42
N ARG A 322 5.96 -17.20 19.06
CA ARG A 322 4.61 -16.69 18.75
C ARG A 322 4.58 -15.86 17.48
N ARG A 323 5.58 -16.02 16.65
CA ARG A 323 5.78 -15.21 15.44
C ARG A 323 4.53 -15.18 14.56
N ALA A 324 4.04 -13.98 14.29
CA ALA A 324 2.85 -13.76 13.50
C ALA A 324 2.99 -12.49 12.63
N MET A 325 2.45 -12.53 11.43
CA MET A 325 2.36 -11.38 10.54
C MET A 325 1.41 -10.31 11.10
N LEU A 326 0.34 -10.73 11.73
CA LEU A 326 -0.66 -9.88 12.38
C LEU A 326 -0.76 -10.29 13.85
N ASP A 327 -0.83 -9.31 14.75
CA ASP A 327 -1.18 -9.59 16.13
C ASP A 327 -2.62 -10.17 16.24
N PRO A 328 -2.99 -10.79 17.37
CA PRO A 328 -4.31 -11.43 17.49
C PRO A 328 -5.50 -10.47 17.28
N GLY A 329 -5.38 -9.21 17.70
CA GLY A 329 -6.42 -8.20 17.53
C GLY A 329 -6.60 -7.81 16.07
N GLU A 330 -5.51 -7.66 15.36
CA GLU A 330 -5.49 -7.35 13.93
C GLU A 330 -6.03 -8.51 13.08
N ALA A 331 -5.64 -9.74 13.42
CA ALA A 331 -6.15 -10.95 12.77
C ALA A 331 -7.67 -11.12 12.99
N ALA A 332 -8.15 -10.86 14.20
CA ALA A 332 -9.58 -10.90 14.53
C ALA A 332 -10.37 -9.83 13.77
N TRP A 333 -9.84 -8.61 13.67
CA TRP A 333 -10.44 -7.53 12.90
C TRP A 333 -10.55 -7.91 11.40
N LEU A 334 -9.47 -8.41 10.81
CA LEU A 334 -9.47 -8.83 9.41
C LEU A 334 -10.53 -9.90 9.14
N ARG A 335 -10.62 -10.89 10.04
CA ARG A 335 -11.63 -11.95 9.96
C ARG A 335 -13.05 -11.38 10.05
N GLU A 336 -13.30 -10.51 11.01
CA GLU A 336 -14.60 -9.86 11.17
C GLU A 336 -15.00 -9.08 9.93
N GLN A 337 -14.10 -8.23 9.40
CA GLN A 337 -14.39 -7.41 8.22
C GLN A 337 -14.59 -8.23 6.95
N ALA A 338 -13.88 -9.35 6.80
CA ALA A 338 -14.04 -10.23 5.66
C ALA A 338 -15.34 -11.03 5.68
N LEU A 339 -15.87 -11.36 6.88
CA LEU A 339 -17.03 -12.23 7.04
C LEU A 339 -18.33 -11.48 7.38
N GLN A 340 -18.21 -10.22 7.81
CA GLN A 340 -19.38 -9.39 8.13
C GLN A 340 -20.19 -9.08 6.87
N ASP A 341 -21.51 -9.25 6.97
CA ASP A 341 -22.46 -8.89 5.89
C ASP A 341 -22.04 -9.47 4.53
N ARG A 342 -21.67 -10.75 4.50
CA ARG A 342 -21.46 -11.48 3.24
C ARG A 342 -22.75 -11.41 2.41
N GLY A 343 -22.61 -11.33 1.11
CA GLY A 343 -23.75 -11.06 0.22
C GLY A 343 -24.00 -9.58 -0.04
N SER A 344 -23.45 -8.66 0.80
CA SER A 344 -23.46 -7.22 0.53
C SER A 344 -22.41 -6.78 -0.48
N TYR A 345 -21.44 -7.63 -0.78
CA TYR A 345 -20.38 -7.37 -1.77
C TYR A 345 -20.22 -8.56 -2.73
N ASP A 346 -19.84 -8.25 -3.97
CA ASP A 346 -19.60 -9.22 -5.03
C ASP A 346 -18.12 -9.56 -5.20
N HIS A 347 -17.24 -8.66 -4.75
CA HIS A 347 -15.79 -8.83 -4.85
C HIS A 347 -15.14 -8.44 -3.53
N LEU A 348 -14.31 -9.33 -2.99
CA LEU A 348 -13.45 -9.07 -1.83
C LEU A 348 -12.01 -8.86 -2.31
N LEU A 349 -11.49 -7.66 -2.09
CA LEU A 349 -10.09 -7.33 -2.32
C LEU A 349 -9.35 -7.29 -0.99
N ILE A 350 -8.28 -8.06 -0.85
CA ILE A 350 -7.39 -8.03 0.31
C ILE A 350 -6.07 -7.42 -0.16
N GLY A 351 -5.85 -6.15 0.20
CA GLY A 351 -4.62 -5.44 -0.09
C GLY A 351 -3.57 -5.74 0.98
N THR A 352 -2.45 -6.28 0.57
CA THR A 352 -1.29 -6.54 1.42
C THR A 352 -0.04 -6.11 0.67
N SER A 353 0.90 -5.39 1.32
CA SER A 353 2.12 -4.99 0.63
C SER A 353 2.93 -6.22 0.18
N LEU A 354 2.96 -7.26 1.00
CA LEU A 354 3.72 -8.48 0.76
C LEU A 354 2.89 -9.59 0.10
N PRO A 355 3.43 -10.32 -0.88
CA PRO A 355 2.74 -11.45 -1.49
C PRO A 355 2.44 -12.58 -0.50
N TRP A 356 1.22 -13.13 -0.60
CA TRP A 356 0.80 -14.33 0.10
C TRP A 356 1.37 -15.59 -0.58
N LEU A 357 1.23 -15.69 -1.91
CA LEU A 357 1.72 -16.81 -2.71
C LEU A 357 2.98 -16.40 -3.47
N LEU A 358 4.11 -16.94 -3.06
CA LEU A 358 5.43 -16.69 -3.65
C LEU A 358 5.83 -17.77 -4.66
N PRO A 359 6.87 -17.56 -5.48
CA PRO A 359 7.55 -18.64 -6.16
C PRO A 359 7.86 -19.77 -5.20
N HIS A 360 7.63 -21.00 -5.60
CA HIS A 360 7.67 -22.17 -4.70
C HIS A 360 8.98 -22.31 -3.91
N LEU A 361 10.13 -22.05 -4.57
CA LEU A 361 11.42 -22.10 -3.90
C LEU A 361 11.51 -21.05 -2.79
N VAL A 362 11.07 -19.83 -3.06
CA VAL A 362 11.13 -18.72 -2.08
C VAL A 362 10.23 -19.04 -0.89
N HIS A 363 9.00 -19.49 -1.13
CA HIS A 363 8.07 -19.91 -0.07
C HIS A 363 8.68 -20.98 0.84
N ASP A 364 9.21 -22.04 0.25
CA ASP A 364 9.77 -23.15 1.01
C ASP A 364 11.04 -22.75 1.77
N VAL A 365 11.88 -21.88 1.19
CA VAL A 365 13.07 -21.35 1.86
C VAL A 365 12.68 -20.45 3.04
N GLU A 366 11.66 -19.62 2.90
CA GLU A 366 11.17 -18.79 4.01
C GLU A 366 10.60 -19.64 5.16
N ALA A 367 9.78 -20.65 4.83
CA ALA A 367 9.24 -21.56 5.84
C ALA A 367 10.36 -22.35 6.54
N TRP A 368 11.34 -22.85 5.79
CA TRP A 368 12.53 -23.50 6.32
C TRP A 368 13.32 -22.56 7.24
N ASN A 369 13.57 -21.33 6.80
CA ASN A 369 14.27 -20.35 7.59
C ASN A 369 13.54 -20.04 8.91
N ALA A 370 12.21 -19.90 8.87
CA ALA A 370 11.41 -19.71 10.07
C ALA A 370 11.57 -20.88 11.07
N ALA A 371 11.60 -22.12 10.58
CA ALA A 371 11.86 -23.30 11.42
C ALA A 371 13.27 -23.28 12.04
N LEU A 372 14.30 -22.90 11.26
CA LEU A 372 15.66 -22.75 11.77
C LEU A 372 15.73 -21.71 12.90
N CYS A 373 15.10 -20.56 12.67
CA CYS A 373 15.13 -19.45 13.66
C CYS A 373 14.38 -19.80 14.94
N ARG A 374 13.35 -20.65 14.89
CA ARG A 374 12.69 -21.21 16.09
C ARG A 374 13.55 -22.19 16.87
N GLY A 375 14.70 -22.59 16.35
CA GLY A 375 15.62 -23.50 17.01
C GLY A 375 15.34 -24.98 16.79
N GLU A 376 14.47 -25.35 15.84
CA GLU A 376 14.10 -26.75 15.57
C GLU A 376 15.28 -27.63 15.13
N ARG A 377 16.37 -27.03 14.69
CA ARG A 377 17.63 -27.69 14.34
C ARG A 377 18.80 -27.32 15.26
N GLY A 378 18.51 -26.65 16.38
CA GLY A 378 19.47 -26.23 17.38
C GLY A 378 20.07 -24.85 17.16
N ALA A 379 20.77 -24.34 18.17
CA ALA A 379 21.23 -22.96 18.23
C ALA A 379 22.18 -22.50 17.10
N ARG A 380 22.98 -23.41 16.55
CA ARG A 380 23.87 -23.07 15.41
C ARG A 380 23.07 -22.75 14.15
N TRP A 381 22.05 -23.58 13.88
CA TRP A 381 21.14 -23.37 12.76
C TRP A 381 20.27 -22.14 12.95
N ALA A 382 19.83 -21.85 14.19
CA ALA A 382 19.08 -20.63 14.49
C ALA A 382 19.89 -19.37 14.20
N ARG A 383 21.16 -19.32 14.61
CA ARG A 383 22.06 -18.20 14.27
C ARG A 383 22.32 -18.05 12.78
N PHE A 384 22.51 -19.16 12.09
CA PHE A 384 22.63 -19.16 10.64
C PHE A 384 21.33 -18.66 9.97
N GLY A 385 20.18 -19.17 10.43
CA GLY A 385 18.87 -18.78 9.93
C GLY A 385 18.61 -17.27 10.06
N GLU A 386 18.95 -16.67 11.21
CA GLU A 386 18.79 -15.22 11.42
C GLU A 386 19.67 -14.39 10.49
N ARG A 387 20.91 -14.82 10.25
CA ARG A 387 21.78 -14.14 9.28
C ARG A 387 21.25 -14.26 7.85
N LEU A 388 20.76 -15.44 7.48
CA LEU A 388 20.18 -15.69 6.17
C LEU A 388 18.88 -14.88 5.98
N ARG A 389 18.03 -14.81 7.01
CA ARG A 389 16.79 -14.03 7.02
C ARG A 389 17.06 -12.57 6.61
N ARG A 390 18.05 -11.94 7.26
CA ARG A 390 18.44 -10.56 7.01
C ARG A 390 19.15 -10.34 5.66
N ALA A 391 19.88 -11.36 5.19
CA ALA A 391 20.68 -11.23 3.95
C ALA A 391 19.86 -11.51 2.67
N ALA A 392 18.68 -12.10 2.80
CA ALA A 392 17.88 -12.57 1.67
C ALA A 392 16.39 -12.18 1.79
N ASP A 393 16.08 -11.19 2.64
CA ASP A 393 14.75 -10.60 2.82
C ASP A 393 13.65 -11.66 2.99
N LEU A 394 13.90 -12.63 3.89
CA LEU A 394 12.98 -13.74 4.12
C LEU A 394 11.89 -13.34 5.12
N GLU A 395 10.95 -12.53 4.69
CA GLU A 395 10.03 -11.82 5.57
C GLU A 395 8.57 -11.72 5.09
N HIS A 396 8.23 -12.45 4.03
CA HIS A 396 6.87 -12.47 3.49
C HIS A 396 5.96 -13.39 4.33
N TRP A 397 4.72 -13.59 3.90
CA TRP A 397 3.75 -14.43 4.62
C TRP A 397 4.27 -15.84 4.92
N ALA A 398 5.07 -16.43 4.02
CA ALA A 398 5.69 -17.75 4.22
C ALA A 398 6.66 -17.80 5.41
N ALA A 399 7.27 -16.68 5.78
CA ALA A 399 8.13 -16.55 6.96
C ALA A 399 7.34 -16.51 8.29
N PHE A 400 6.01 -16.46 8.21
CA PHE A 400 5.05 -16.47 9.32
C PHE A 400 4.04 -17.62 9.10
N PRO A 401 4.45 -18.89 9.24
CA PRO A 401 3.65 -20.03 8.77
C PRO A 401 2.25 -20.12 9.38
N ALA A 402 2.09 -19.77 10.65
CA ALA A 402 0.78 -19.76 11.31
C ALA A 402 -0.15 -18.69 10.71
N SER A 403 0.38 -17.51 10.41
CA SER A 403 -0.38 -16.43 9.77
C SER A 403 -0.69 -16.75 8.31
N PHE A 404 0.22 -17.39 7.59
CA PHE A 404 -0.04 -17.90 6.24
C PHE A 404 -1.22 -18.88 6.24
N ALA A 405 -1.23 -19.83 7.16
CA ALA A 405 -2.32 -20.81 7.30
C ALA A 405 -3.64 -20.11 7.66
N ALA A 406 -3.62 -19.17 8.61
CA ALA A 406 -4.81 -18.44 9.05
C ALA A 406 -5.41 -17.58 7.92
N LEU A 407 -4.59 -16.88 7.13
CA LEU A 407 -5.06 -16.13 5.97
C LEU A 407 -5.65 -17.05 4.90
N THR A 408 -5.01 -18.18 4.64
CA THR A 408 -5.48 -19.19 3.67
C THR A 408 -6.85 -19.73 4.07
N GLU A 409 -7.05 -20.03 5.36
CA GLU A 409 -8.33 -20.50 5.91
C GLU A 409 -9.41 -19.41 5.81
N LEU A 410 -9.09 -18.17 6.18
CA LEU A 410 -9.99 -17.03 6.09
C LEU A 410 -10.47 -16.79 4.64
N ILE A 411 -9.54 -16.85 3.67
CA ILE A 411 -9.88 -16.70 2.25
C ILE A 411 -10.84 -17.82 1.79
N ALA A 412 -10.58 -19.05 2.21
CA ALA A 412 -11.45 -20.17 1.89
C ALA A 412 -12.86 -19.99 2.51
N GLU A 413 -12.93 -19.57 3.76
CA GLU A 413 -14.21 -19.33 4.45
C GLU A 413 -14.99 -18.15 3.83
N ALA A 414 -14.32 -17.04 3.57
CA ALA A 414 -14.96 -15.87 2.93
C ALA A 414 -15.47 -16.19 1.52
N GLY A 415 -14.75 -17.06 0.81
CA GLY A 415 -15.08 -17.48 -0.56
C GLY A 415 -16.08 -18.63 -0.66
N SER A 416 -16.63 -19.14 0.44
CA SER A 416 -17.48 -20.35 0.43
C SER A 416 -18.90 -20.06 0.89
N GLY A 417 -19.84 -20.87 0.37
CA GLY A 417 -21.25 -20.83 0.77
C GLY A 417 -22.12 -20.00 -0.15
N ALA A 418 -23.42 -19.95 0.17
CA ALA A 418 -24.45 -19.31 -0.67
C ALA A 418 -24.22 -17.81 -0.88
N ASP A 419 -23.64 -17.14 0.12
CA ASP A 419 -23.36 -15.71 0.12
C ASP A 419 -21.91 -15.39 -0.30
N ALA A 420 -21.21 -16.36 -0.93
CA ALA A 420 -19.84 -16.16 -1.38
C ALA A 420 -19.75 -15.07 -2.45
N PRO A 421 -18.73 -14.19 -2.40
CA PRO A 421 -18.47 -13.24 -3.47
C PRO A 421 -18.11 -13.98 -4.77
N ALA A 422 -18.17 -13.30 -5.90
CA ALA A 422 -17.70 -13.85 -7.17
C ALA A 422 -16.19 -14.10 -7.13
N THR A 423 -15.45 -13.16 -6.53
CA THR A 423 -13.99 -13.25 -6.42
C THR A 423 -13.50 -12.88 -5.03
N VAL A 424 -12.40 -13.52 -4.62
CA VAL A 424 -11.52 -13.06 -3.55
C VAL A 424 -10.15 -12.83 -4.18
N LEU A 425 -9.74 -11.57 -4.26
CA LEU A 425 -8.50 -11.17 -4.92
C LEU A 425 -7.53 -10.61 -3.89
N VAL A 426 -6.37 -11.25 -3.76
CA VAL A 426 -5.27 -10.75 -2.92
C VAL A 426 -4.39 -9.86 -3.80
N LEU A 427 -4.35 -8.57 -3.48
CA LEU A 427 -3.54 -7.58 -4.16
C LEU A 427 -2.24 -7.39 -3.38
N SER A 428 -1.10 -7.45 -4.06
CA SER A 428 0.21 -7.30 -3.41
C SER A 428 1.24 -6.60 -4.30
N GLY A 429 2.38 -6.26 -3.73
CA GLY A 429 3.48 -5.57 -4.39
C GLY A 429 4.83 -6.09 -3.93
N ASP A 430 5.74 -5.20 -3.53
CA ASP A 430 7.04 -5.42 -2.92
C ASP A 430 8.11 -6.07 -3.82
N VAL A 431 7.81 -7.20 -4.43
CA VAL A 431 8.80 -8.07 -5.09
C VAL A 431 9.29 -7.60 -6.47
N HIS A 432 9.04 -6.37 -6.84
CA HIS A 432 9.53 -5.70 -8.06
C HIS A 432 9.30 -6.48 -9.36
N HIS A 433 8.25 -7.27 -9.42
CA HIS A 433 7.71 -7.86 -10.65
C HIS A 433 6.22 -8.12 -10.51
N ALA A 434 5.54 -8.37 -11.60
CA ALA A 434 4.12 -8.66 -11.63
C ALA A 434 3.88 -10.13 -11.99
N TYR A 435 2.91 -10.73 -11.35
CA TYR A 435 2.45 -12.07 -11.70
C TYR A 435 1.04 -12.34 -11.15
N VAL A 436 0.42 -13.38 -11.68
CA VAL A 436 -0.87 -13.90 -11.21
C VAL A 436 -0.66 -15.32 -10.70
N ALA A 437 -1.13 -15.59 -9.49
CA ALA A 437 -1.08 -16.92 -8.87
C ALA A 437 -2.49 -17.40 -8.50
N GLU A 438 -2.75 -18.65 -8.80
CA GLU A 438 -4.03 -19.33 -8.53
C GLU A 438 -3.84 -20.42 -7.49
N PRO A 439 -4.47 -20.30 -6.30
CA PRO A 439 -4.43 -21.33 -5.28
C PRO A 439 -5.39 -22.49 -5.58
N ARG A 440 -5.08 -23.66 -4.99
CA ARG A 440 -5.92 -24.86 -4.99
C ARG A 440 -5.90 -25.50 -3.62
N TRP A 441 -7.07 -25.76 -3.07
CA TRP A 441 -7.25 -26.43 -1.77
C TRP A 441 -7.35 -27.93 -1.98
N PRO A 442 -6.37 -28.73 -1.50
CA PRO A 442 -6.45 -30.19 -1.62
C PRO A 442 -7.52 -30.75 -0.68
N GLY A 443 -8.48 -31.51 -1.22
CA GLY A 443 -9.45 -32.27 -0.43
C GLY A 443 -10.50 -31.49 0.34
N GLY A 444 -10.77 -30.24 -0.06
CA GLY A 444 -11.79 -29.42 0.58
C GLY A 444 -13.22 -29.93 0.35
N SER A 445 -14.10 -29.70 1.33
CA SER A 445 -15.53 -30.07 1.31
C SER A 445 -16.42 -29.00 0.65
N GLY A 446 -15.84 -28.08 -0.13
CA GLY A 446 -16.60 -27.06 -0.85
C GLY A 446 -17.41 -27.64 -2.02
N SER A 447 -18.49 -26.97 -2.39
CA SER A 447 -19.36 -27.35 -3.50
C SER A 447 -18.73 -27.14 -4.89
N GLY A 448 -17.54 -26.54 -4.95
CA GLY A 448 -16.76 -26.41 -6.18
C GLY A 448 -16.23 -27.77 -6.65
N SER A 449 -16.06 -27.93 -7.96
CA SER A 449 -15.67 -29.20 -8.62
C SER A 449 -14.38 -29.85 -8.10
N ASP A 450 -13.54 -29.11 -7.34
CA ASP A 450 -12.27 -29.54 -6.79
C ASP A 450 -12.18 -29.39 -5.24
N GLY A 451 -13.32 -29.18 -4.54
CA GLY A 451 -13.37 -29.08 -3.08
C GLY A 451 -12.86 -27.75 -2.49
N GLY A 452 -12.60 -26.75 -3.31
CA GLY A 452 -12.18 -25.41 -2.92
C GLY A 452 -13.33 -24.43 -2.70
N PRO A 453 -13.05 -23.13 -2.45
CA PRO A 453 -14.05 -22.08 -2.34
C PRO A 453 -14.95 -21.98 -3.58
N ASP A 454 -16.19 -21.52 -3.38
CA ASP A 454 -17.12 -21.22 -4.48
C ASP A 454 -16.67 -19.97 -5.27
N ALA A 455 -16.09 -19.01 -4.59
CA ALA A 455 -15.49 -17.83 -5.20
C ALA A 455 -14.24 -18.17 -6.03
N ARG A 456 -14.02 -17.38 -7.08
CA ARG A 456 -12.73 -17.41 -7.78
C ARG A 456 -11.66 -16.71 -6.92
N VAL A 457 -10.63 -17.44 -6.52
CA VAL A 457 -9.54 -16.88 -5.72
C VAL A 457 -8.28 -16.73 -6.56
N LEU A 458 -7.70 -15.55 -6.55
CA LEU A 458 -6.44 -15.24 -7.24
C LEU A 458 -5.60 -14.29 -6.39
N GLN A 459 -4.28 -14.40 -6.51
CA GLN A 459 -3.36 -13.34 -6.09
C GLN A 459 -2.87 -12.58 -7.32
N LEU A 460 -2.94 -11.26 -7.24
CA LEU A 460 -2.50 -10.32 -8.25
C LEU A 460 -1.38 -9.47 -7.64
N THR A 461 -0.15 -9.69 -8.12
CA THR A 461 1.03 -8.95 -7.65
C THR A 461 1.47 -7.98 -8.71
N CYS A 462 1.59 -6.70 -8.34
CA CYS A 462 2.00 -5.64 -9.25
C CYS A 462 3.02 -4.70 -8.62
N SER A 463 4.23 -4.74 -9.11
CA SER A 463 5.39 -3.95 -8.69
C SER A 463 6.45 -4.00 -9.79
N PRO A 464 7.32 -2.99 -9.92
CA PRO A 464 7.22 -1.67 -9.33
C PRO A 464 6.35 -0.72 -10.19
N VAL A 465 5.83 0.32 -9.56
CA VAL A 465 5.26 1.47 -10.29
C VAL A 465 6.38 2.28 -10.95
N HIS A 466 7.47 2.48 -10.21
CA HIS A 466 8.69 3.13 -10.70
C HIS A 466 9.88 2.70 -9.85
N ASN A 467 10.67 1.76 -10.34
CA ASN A 467 11.93 1.33 -9.72
C ASN A 467 12.70 0.43 -10.70
N SER A 468 13.96 0.13 -10.38
CA SER A 468 14.79 -0.78 -11.16
C SER A 468 14.87 -2.16 -10.51
N ILE A 469 15.18 -3.18 -11.31
CA ILE A 469 15.48 -4.52 -10.81
C ILE A 469 16.74 -5.04 -11.47
N PRO A 470 17.75 -5.48 -10.69
CA PRO A 470 18.93 -6.13 -11.21
C PRO A 470 18.60 -7.38 -12.04
N LEU A 471 19.37 -7.62 -13.11
CA LEU A 471 19.15 -8.79 -13.99
C LEU A 471 19.23 -10.13 -13.23
N SER A 472 20.12 -10.21 -12.24
CA SER A 472 20.28 -11.39 -11.38
C SER A 472 18.98 -11.77 -10.65
N ILE A 473 18.27 -10.77 -10.15
CA ILE A 473 16.98 -10.95 -9.46
C ILE A 473 15.90 -11.41 -10.46
N ARG A 474 15.87 -10.84 -11.66
CA ARG A 474 14.94 -11.28 -12.72
C ARG A 474 15.13 -12.76 -13.08
N VAL A 475 16.37 -13.20 -13.18
CA VAL A 475 16.70 -14.60 -13.44
C VAL A 475 16.30 -15.48 -12.25
N GLY A 476 16.58 -15.03 -11.03
CA GLY A 476 16.23 -15.73 -9.79
C GLY A 476 14.72 -15.97 -9.64
N PHE A 477 13.89 -14.96 -9.90
CA PHE A 477 12.44 -15.11 -9.84
C PHE A 477 11.89 -16.04 -10.91
N ARG A 478 12.42 -15.99 -12.14
CA ARG A 478 12.04 -16.95 -13.19
C ARG A 478 12.39 -18.37 -12.81
N PHE A 479 13.57 -18.59 -12.26
CA PHE A 479 14.01 -19.90 -11.78
C PHE A 479 13.13 -20.41 -10.62
N GLY A 480 12.79 -19.53 -9.67
CA GLY A 480 11.99 -19.87 -8.47
C GLY A 480 10.64 -20.52 -8.78
N TRP A 481 10.06 -20.26 -9.96
CA TRP A 481 8.83 -20.88 -10.44
C TRP A 481 9.04 -22.23 -11.15
N SER A 482 10.27 -22.66 -11.38
CA SER A 482 10.56 -23.90 -12.12
C SER A 482 10.26 -25.16 -11.28
N ALA A 483 10.05 -26.30 -11.97
CA ALA A 483 9.87 -27.58 -11.31
C ALA A 483 11.11 -28.02 -10.51
N VAL A 484 12.31 -27.68 -11.01
CA VAL A 484 13.58 -27.96 -10.32
C VAL A 484 13.67 -27.15 -9.02
N ALA A 485 13.34 -25.87 -9.08
CA ALA A 485 13.31 -25.00 -7.91
C ALA A 485 12.29 -25.50 -6.88
N ARG A 486 11.12 -25.95 -7.32
CA ARG A 486 10.10 -26.55 -6.44
C ARG A 486 10.61 -27.81 -5.73
N ALA A 487 11.29 -28.71 -6.45
CA ALA A 487 11.87 -29.90 -5.85
C ALA A 487 12.97 -29.57 -4.84
N LEU A 488 13.80 -28.56 -5.14
CA LEU A 488 14.83 -28.07 -4.23
C LEU A 488 14.21 -27.45 -2.97
N GLY A 489 13.19 -26.60 -3.11
CA GLY A 489 12.45 -26.01 -2.00
C GLY A 489 11.89 -27.06 -1.05
N ARG A 490 11.28 -28.13 -1.59
CA ARG A 490 10.78 -29.25 -0.79
C ARG A 490 11.86 -29.94 0.06
N ARG A 491 13.10 -30.01 -0.43
CA ARG A 491 14.22 -30.54 0.36
C ARG A 491 14.58 -29.63 1.53
N PHE A 492 14.61 -28.32 1.31
CA PHE A 492 14.81 -27.36 2.41
C PHE A 492 13.70 -27.46 3.45
N ALA A 493 12.45 -27.43 3.01
CA ALA A 493 11.29 -27.58 3.90
C ALA A 493 11.34 -28.91 4.69
N GLY A 494 11.70 -30.02 4.03
CA GLY A 494 11.90 -31.30 4.69
C GLY A 494 13.01 -31.29 5.74
N HIS A 495 14.14 -30.65 5.45
CA HIS A 495 15.21 -30.47 6.45
C HIS A 495 14.74 -29.64 7.66
N GLY A 496 13.91 -28.60 7.45
CA GLY A 496 13.33 -27.81 8.52
C GLY A 496 12.22 -28.52 9.31
N GLY A 497 11.73 -29.66 8.84
CA GLY A 497 10.56 -30.31 9.44
C GLY A 497 9.24 -29.57 9.16
N CYS A 498 9.22 -28.73 8.13
CA CYS A 498 8.08 -27.89 7.81
C CYS A 498 6.89 -28.73 7.33
N ALA A 499 5.70 -28.44 7.86
CA ALA A 499 4.46 -28.98 7.34
C ALA A 499 4.22 -28.52 5.88
N ARG A 500 3.45 -29.29 5.14
CA ARG A 500 3.01 -28.86 3.82
C ARG A 500 2.04 -27.68 3.98
N PRO A 501 2.11 -26.67 3.08
CA PRO A 501 1.14 -25.58 3.09
C PRO A 501 -0.29 -26.12 2.94
N PRO A 502 -1.29 -25.48 3.56
CA PRO A 502 -2.70 -25.89 3.47
C PRO A 502 -3.28 -25.72 2.07
N VAL A 503 -2.56 -25.07 1.19
CA VAL A 503 -2.95 -24.77 -0.19
C VAL A 503 -1.77 -25.04 -1.11
N THR A 504 -2.05 -25.47 -2.32
CA THR A 504 -1.09 -25.47 -3.44
C THR A 504 -1.44 -24.35 -4.40
N TRP A 505 -0.51 -23.90 -5.22
CA TRP A 505 -0.78 -22.84 -6.20
C TRP A 505 0.05 -23.03 -7.46
N ARG A 506 -0.40 -22.38 -8.51
CA ARG A 506 0.31 -22.25 -9.77
C ARG A 506 0.34 -20.80 -10.20
N ARG A 507 1.39 -20.43 -10.90
CA ARG A 507 1.44 -19.15 -11.60
C ARG A 507 0.65 -19.29 -12.91
N THR A 508 -0.33 -18.41 -13.11
CA THR A 508 -1.17 -18.38 -14.31
C THR A 508 -0.84 -17.25 -15.25
N GLY A 509 -0.09 -16.24 -14.76
CA GLY A 509 0.39 -15.11 -15.57
C GLY A 509 1.74 -14.61 -15.09
N GLY A 510 2.53 -14.03 -16.00
CA GLY A 510 3.86 -13.48 -15.68
C GLY A 510 4.97 -14.54 -15.55
N PRO A 511 6.14 -14.19 -14.97
CA PRO A 511 6.45 -12.90 -14.38
C PRO A 511 6.67 -11.80 -15.43
N TRP A 512 6.18 -10.61 -15.15
CA TRP A 512 6.39 -9.43 -15.98
C TRP A 512 7.29 -8.44 -15.25
N PHE A 513 8.25 -7.89 -15.95
CA PHE A 513 9.25 -6.96 -15.43
C PHE A 513 9.16 -5.63 -16.17
N GLY A 514 9.11 -4.55 -15.44
CA GLY A 514 9.02 -3.18 -15.93
C GLY A 514 8.23 -2.32 -14.95
N ASN A 515 8.21 -1.01 -15.18
CA ASN A 515 7.35 -0.11 -14.41
C ASN A 515 5.91 -0.28 -14.89
N GLN A 516 5.01 -0.60 -13.98
CA GLN A 516 3.72 -1.14 -14.36
C GLN A 516 2.60 -0.86 -13.35
N LEU A 517 1.37 -0.95 -13.83
CA LEU A 517 0.14 -0.86 -13.04
C LEU A 517 -0.81 -1.97 -13.47
N MET A 518 -1.52 -2.55 -12.52
CA MET A 518 -2.69 -3.40 -12.76
C MET A 518 -3.97 -2.60 -12.53
N THR A 519 -4.94 -2.81 -13.40
CA THR A 519 -6.29 -2.25 -13.24
C THR A 519 -7.31 -3.38 -13.25
N LEU A 520 -8.14 -3.40 -12.19
CA LEU A 520 -9.30 -4.27 -12.07
C LEU A 520 -10.54 -3.52 -12.54
N ALA A 521 -11.30 -4.10 -13.46
CA ALA A 521 -12.63 -3.64 -13.82
C ALA A 521 -13.64 -4.65 -13.25
N LEU A 522 -14.44 -4.21 -12.29
CA LEU A 522 -15.36 -5.01 -11.51
C LEU A 522 -16.79 -4.53 -11.80
N HIS A 523 -17.63 -5.39 -12.36
CA HIS A 523 -19.01 -5.05 -12.70
C HIS A 523 -19.95 -6.22 -12.39
N GLY A 524 -20.90 -6.02 -11.50
CA GLY A 524 -21.71 -7.10 -10.98
C GLY A 524 -20.81 -8.21 -10.44
N ARG A 525 -20.99 -9.43 -10.92
CA ARG A 525 -20.13 -10.58 -10.53
C ARG A 525 -18.95 -10.82 -11.47
N SER A 526 -18.74 -9.98 -12.48
CA SER A 526 -17.61 -10.09 -13.41
C SER A 526 -16.40 -9.29 -12.93
N ALA A 527 -15.20 -9.80 -13.22
CA ALA A 527 -13.93 -9.16 -12.91
C ALA A 527 -12.95 -9.34 -14.08
N ARG A 528 -12.37 -8.24 -14.53
CA ARG A 528 -11.34 -8.23 -15.58
C ARG A 528 -10.07 -7.56 -15.06
N LEU A 529 -8.94 -8.12 -15.46
CA LEU A 529 -7.62 -7.60 -15.17
C LEU A 529 -6.99 -7.03 -16.45
N LYS A 530 -6.35 -5.87 -16.29
CA LYS A 530 -5.48 -5.29 -17.31
C LYS A 530 -4.15 -4.91 -16.66
N LEU A 531 -3.04 -5.41 -17.20
CA LEU A 531 -1.68 -5.00 -16.84
C LEU A 531 -1.13 -4.10 -17.92
N GLU A 532 -0.69 -2.91 -17.53
CA GLU A 532 -0.05 -1.95 -18.41
C GLU A 532 1.35 -1.60 -17.93
N GLN A 533 2.30 -1.51 -18.89
CA GLN A 533 3.68 -1.09 -18.64
C GLN A 533 3.98 0.27 -19.27
N ALA A 534 4.71 1.11 -18.55
CA ALA A 534 5.23 2.35 -19.09
C ALA A 534 6.32 2.05 -20.14
N ARG A 535 6.15 2.60 -21.35
CA ARG A 535 7.05 2.41 -22.50
C ARG A 535 7.75 3.68 -22.94
N GLY A 536 7.34 4.81 -22.41
CA GLY A 536 7.86 6.13 -22.68
C GLY A 536 7.05 7.14 -21.90
N LYS A 537 7.46 8.40 -21.92
CA LYS A 537 6.75 9.46 -21.19
C LYS A 537 5.30 9.55 -21.70
N GLY A 538 4.36 9.32 -20.81
CA GLY A 538 2.93 9.39 -21.10
C GLY A 538 2.37 8.18 -21.89
N THR A 539 3.14 7.11 -22.06
CA THR A 539 2.71 5.93 -22.83
C THR A 539 2.64 4.70 -21.95
N LEU A 540 1.45 4.14 -21.81
CA LEU A 540 1.18 2.84 -21.20
C LEU A 540 0.77 1.83 -22.27
N ALA A 541 1.46 0.71 -22.32
CA ALA A 541 1.17 -0.39 -23.23
C ALA A 541 0.52 -1.55 -22.46
N VAL A 542 -0.59 -2.07 -22.97
CA VAL A 542 -1.23 -3.27 -22.45
C VAL A 542 -0.31 -4.47 -22.67
N VAL A 543 0.02 -5.17 -21.61
CA VAL A 543 0.86 -6.38 -21.62
C VAL A 543 0.02 -7.62 -21.43
N GLU A 544 -1.01 -7.53 -20.59
CA GLU A 544 -1.94 -8.63 -20.30
C GLU A 544 -3.34 -8.07 -20.09
N GLU A 545 -4.31 -8.80 -20.59
CA GLU A 545 -5.73 -8.55 -20.32
C GLU A 545 -6.42 -9.90 -20.17
N SER A 546 -7.12 -10.12 -19.07
CA SER A 546 -7.76 -11.39 -18.78
C SER A 546 -9.06 -11.24 -18.00
N ASP A 547 -9.99 -12.16 -18.26
CA ASP A 547 -11.21 -12.33 -17.48
C ASP A 547 -10.86 -13.21 -16.26
N LEU A 548 -11.11 -12.68 -15.07
CA LEU A 548 -10.78 -13.35 -13.80
C LEU A 548 -11.93 -14.24 -13.32
N THR A 549 -13.11 -14.18 -13.90
CA THR A 549 -14.29 -14.95 -13.51
C THR A 549 -14.54 -16.16 -14.41
N SER A 550 -13.93 -16.23 -15.59
CA SER A 550 -13.94 -17.42 -16.43
C SER A 550 -13.05 -18.52 -15.81
N ARG A 551 -13.58 -19.74 -15.70
CA ARG A 551 -12.85 -20.92 -15.20
C ARG A 551 -12.05 -21.60 -16.30
#